data_7dbaf0f1184586fa7954631713cfd5c7
#
_entry.id   7dbaf0f1184586fa7954631713cfd5c7
#
_cell.length_a   1.000
_cell.length_b   1.000
_cell.length_c   1.000
_cell.angle_alpha   90.00
_cell.angle_beta   90.00
_cell.angle_gamma   90.00
#
_symmetry.space_group_name_H-M   'P 1'
#
loop_
_entity.id
_entity.type
_entity.pdbx_description
1 polymer ?
#
loop_
_entity_poly.entity_id
_entity_poly.type
_entity_poly.pdbx_seq_one_letter_code
_entity_poly.pdbx_strand_id
1 'polypeptide(L)'
;MKTIGFIGLGLMGDAMSKNIVAKFNGTVLVFDINQDAINRLVLQGAQAAISVADIAQRADVIISMVPRSEHVRDIYQQMLPYLHAGQITIDMSTIDPSVSVAISRQVNNTGAIMLDAPVVKSVPAAQKGELGIYIGGDKAAWERVSPILAMMGNNQIHMGENGRGLVMKIVHNLLVAGIQNSVNEMLTVADHYGIAKADFHKAISFGGATNWYLDSKINSLIAEDYRTAFSLQNMAKDVNIMKSLLTEAGLFLPGVNVVKNVYDQGMENDLGGEDFSATWKVVKHSARK
;
A
#
# COMPACT_ATOMS: atom_id res chain seq x y z
N MET A 1 -12.91 -21.99 -7.83
CA MET A 1 -13.28 -20.57 -7.73
C MET A 1 -13.78 -20.13 -9.09
N LYS A 2 -15.00 -19.59 -9.14
CA LYS A 2 -15.65 -19.17 -10.40
C LYS A 2 -15.90 -17.66 -10.43
N THR A 3 -15.97 -17.03 -9.26
CA THR A 3 -16.30 -15.61 -9.12
C THR A 3 -15.35 -14.91 -8.16
N ILE A 4 -14.74 -13.82 -8.63
CA ILE A 4 -13.91 -12.91 -7.80
C ILE A 4 -14.67 -11.59 -7.66
N GLY A 5 -14.75 -11.07 -6.42
CA GLY A 5 -15.23 -9.73 -6.13
C GLY A 5 -14.04 -8.80 -5.88
N PHE A 6 -14.04 -7.59 -6.43
CA PHE A 6 -13.03 -6.58 -6.17
C PHE A 6 -13.69 -5.28 -5.71
N ILE A 7 -13.31 -4.79 -4.53
CA ILE A 7 -13.86 -3.61 -3.87
C ILE A 7 -12.78 -2.54 -3.73
N GLY A 8 -13.06 -1.33 -4.22
CA GLY A 8 -12.12 -0.21 -4.20
C GLY A 8 -11.29 -0.13 -5.49
N LEU A 9 -11.69 0.79 -6.38
CA LEU A 9 -11.16 0.96 -7.73
C LEU A 9 -10.41 2.29 -7.89
N GLY A 10 -9.74 2.72 -6.80
CA GLY A 10 -8.81 3.85 -6.82
C GLY A 10 -7.56 3.54 -7.66
N LEU A 11 -6.52 4.40 -7.62
CA LEU A 11 -5.34 4.29 -8.47
C LEU A 11 -4.70 2.88 -8.48
N MET A 12 -4.55 2.26 -7.32
CA MET A 12 -4.00 0.91 -7.21
C MET A 12 -5.04 -0.14 -7.56
N GLY A 13 -6.24 -0.03 -7.00
CA GLY A 13 -7.30 -1.02 -7.22
C GLY A 13 -7.75 -1.11 -8.68
N ASP A 14 -7.82 0.00 -9.41
CA ASP A 14 -8.11 0.02 -10.86
C ASP A 14 -7.04 -0.78 -11.64
N ALA A 15 -5.76 -0.54 -11.38
CA ALA A 15 -4.68 -1.25 -12.05
C ALA A 15 -4.66 -2.76 -11.70
N MET A 16 -4.91 -3.09 -10.43
CA MET A 16 -4.94 -4.46 -9.94
C MET A 16 -6.15 -5.24 -10.48
N SER A 17 -7.34 -4.66 -10.42
CA SER A 17 -8.57 -5.29 -10.93
C SER A 17 -8.54 -5.50 -12.43
N LYS A 18 -7.96 -4.60 -13.22
CA LYS A 18 -7.72 -4.78 -14.66
C LYS A 18 -6.90 -6.02 -14.97
N ASN A 19 -5.85 -6.28 -14.20
CA ASN A 19 -5.06 -7.51 -14.37
C ASN A 19 -5.89 -8.77 -14.09
N ILE A 20 -6.77 -8.73 -13.08
CA ILE A 20 -7.67 -9.85 -12.77
C ILE A 20 -8.68 -10.03 -13.91
N VAL A 21 -9.34 -8.97 -14.36
CA VAL A 21 -10.32 -9.02 -15.47
C VAL A 21 -9.68 -9.60 -16.74
N ALA A 22 -8.45 -9.20 -17.05
CA ALA A 22 -7.75 -9.66 -18.24
C ALA A 22 -7.26 -11.12 -18.19
N LYS A 23 -6.99 -11.65 -16.98
CA LYS A 23 -6.29 -12.94 -16.82
C LYS A 23 -7.15 -14.04 -16.19
N PHE A 24 -8.24 -13.68 -15.51
CA PHE A 24 -9.10 -14.65 -14.84
C PHE A 24 -10.15 -15.21 -15.78
N ASN A 25 -10.22 -16.53 -15.87
CA ASN A 25 -11.23 -17.22 -16.67
C ASN A 25 -12.49 -17.51 -15.84
N GLY A 26 -13.21 -16.46 -15.45
CA GLY A 26 -14.42 -16.53 -14.65
C GLY A 26 -15.09 -15.16 -14.53
N THR A 27 -16.03 -15.02 -13.61
CA THR A 27 -16.73 -13.76 -13.37
C THR A 27 -15.93 -12.87 -12.44
N VAL A 28 -15.72 -11.61 -12.81
CA VAL A 28 -15.14 -10.58 -11.93
C VAL A 28 -16.21 -9.54 -11.63
N LEU A 29 -16.64 -9.49 -10.37
CA LEU A 29 -17.55 -8.46 -9.83
C LEU A 29 -16.74 -7.30 -9.33
N VAL A 30 -17.15 -6.06 -9.62
CA VAL A 30 -16.46 -4.86 -9.16
C VAL A 30 -17.40 -3.90 -8.47
N PHE A 31 -16.90 -3.25 -7.41
CA PHE A 31 -17.64 -2.22 -6.67
C PHE A 31 -16.72 -1.10 -6.22
N ASP A 32 -17.20 0.12 -6.36
CA ASP A 32 -16.60 1.35 -5.81
C ASP A 32 -17.72 2.35 -5.53
N ILE A 33 -17.46 3.35 -4.69
CA ILE A 33 -18.37 4.49 -4.49
C ILE A 33 -18.38 5.42 -5.71
N ASN A 34 -17.35 5.35 -6.56
CA ASN A 34 -17.23 6.12 -7.80
C ASN A 34 -17.74 5.27 -8.99
N GLN A 35 -18.91 5.62 -9.51
CA GLN A 35 -19.54 4.94 -10.62
C GLN A 35 -18.71 4.95 -11.90
N ASP A 36 -17.94 6.01 -12.17
CA ASP A 36 -17.07 6.06 -13.35
C ASP A 36 -15.94 5.04 -13.29
N ALA A 37 -15.44 4.74 -12.07
CA ALA A 37 -14.45 3.69 -11.89
C ALA A 37 -15.04 2.30 -12.21
N ILE A 38 -16.28 2.03 -11.78
CA ILE A 38 -17.01 0.80 -12.12
C ILE A 38 -17.21 0.71 -13.65
N ASN A 39 -17.71 1.77 -14.27
CA ASN A 39 -18.00 1.80 -15.70
C ASN A 39 -16.75 1.50 -16.55
N ARG A 40 -15.59 2.04 -16.18
CA ARG A 40 -14.32 1.76 -16.87
C ARG A 40 -13.97 0.26 -16.89
N LEU A 41 -14.22 -0.46 -15.79
CA LEU A 41 -13.91 -1.88 -15.68
C LEU A 41 -14.98 -2.75 -16.35
N VAL A 42 -16.23 -2.34 -16.32
CA VAL A 42 -17.33 -3.01 -17.06
C VAL A 42 -17.05 -3.02 -18.56
N LEU A 43 -16.52 -1.90 -19.11
CA LEU A 43 -16.08 -1.84 -20.51
C LEU A 43 -14.94 -2.81 -20.85
N GLN A 44 -14.23 -3.32 -19.84
CA GLN A 44 -13.16 -4.31 -19.99
C GLN A 44 -13.59 -5.76 -19.68
N GLY A 45 -14.87 -5.97 -19.39
CA GLY A 45 -15.44 -7.31 -19.18
C GLY A 45 -15.77 -7.66 -17.72
N ALA A 46 -15.59 -6.72 -16.76
CA ALA A 46 -16.10 -6.91 -15.42
C ALA A 46 -17.62 -6.78 -15.35
N GLN A 47 -18.23 -7.28 -14.27
CA GLN A 47 -19.64 -7.06 -13.96
C GLN A 47 -19.75 -6.09 -12.77
N ALA A 48 -20.60 -5.07 -12.90
CA ALA A 48 -20.91 -4.20 -11.79
C ALA A 48 -21.69 -4.96 -10.70
N ALA A 49 -21.21 -4.87 -9.46
CA ALA A 49 -22.00 -5.26 -8.29
C ALA A 49 -22.82 -4.06 -7.81
N ILE A 50 -24.01 -4.32 -7.27
CA ILE A 50 -24.90 -3.27 -6.77
C ILE A 50 -24.53 -2.77 -5.37
N SER A 51 -23.75 -3.59 -4.62
CA SER A 51 -23.28 -3.28 -3.27
C SER A 51 -22.14 -4.20 -2.85
N VAL A 52 -21.49 -3.85 -1.75
CA VAL A 52 -20.53 -4.72 -1.05
C VAL A 52 -21.19 -6.04 -0.61
N ALA A 53 -22.44 -5.99 -0.15
CA ALA A 53 -23.22 -7.17 0.23
C ALA A 53 -23.49 -8.12 -0.97
N ASP A 54 -23.77 -7.57 -2.16
CA ASP A 54 -23.94 -8.35 -3.40
C ASP A 54 -22.66 -9.12 -3.75
N ILE A 55 -21.49 -8.49 -3.58
CA ILE A 55 -20.21 -9.19 -3.74
C ILE A 55 -20.06 -10.33 -2.72
N ALA A 56 -20.35 -10.07 -1.44
CA ALA A 56 -20.22 -11.07 -0.39
C ALA A 56 -21.11 -12.30 -0.61
N GLN A 57 -22.29 -12.12 -1.21
CA GLN A 57 -23.22 -13.21 -1.54
C GLN A 57 -22.77 -14.07 -2.74
N ARG A 58 -22.04 -13.47 -3.69
CA ARG A 58 -21.81 -14.08 -5.02
C ARG A 58 -20.37 -14.52 -5.28
N ALA A 59 -19.40 -13.94 -4.57
CA ALA A 59 -17.99 -14.17 -4.87
C ALA A 59 -17.41 -15.32 -4.03
N ASP A 60 -16.59 -16.17 -4.63
CA ASP A 60 -15.79 -17.18 -3.93
C ASP A 60 -14.57 -16.55 -3.22
N VAL A 61 -13.99 -15.52 -3.85
CA VAL A 61 -12.86 -14.75 -3.35
C VAL A 61 -13.20 -13.27 -3.44
N ILE A 62 -12.97 -12.54 -2.34
CA ILE A 62 -13.27 -11.12 -2.25
C ILE A 62 -11.98 -10.35 -1.96
N ILE A 63 -11.63 -9.39 -2.80
CA ILE A 63 -10.46 -8.55 -2.65
C ILE A 63 -10.90 -7.12 -2.34
N SER A 64 -10.28 -6.50 -1.33
CA SER A 64 -10.47 -5.10 -1.00
C SER A 64 -9.17 -4.31 -1.12
N MET A 65 -9.24 -3.08 -1.67
CA MET A 65 -8.11 -2.16 -1.80
C MET A 65 -8.59 -0.73 -1.59
N VAL A 66 -8.56 -0.26 -0.35
CA VAL A 66 -9.09 1.05 0.08
C VAL A 66 -8.10 1.82 0.94
N PRO A 67 -8.24 3.17 1.07
CA PRO A 67 -7.17 4.01 1.62
C PRO A 67 -6.87 3.85 3.11
N ARG A 68 -7.88 3.55 3.96
CA ARG A 68 -7.79 3.69 5.41
C ARG A 68 -8.50 2.58 6.18
N SER A 69 -8.13 2.44 7.46
CA SER A 69 -8.70 1.45 8.38
C SER A 69 -10.22 1.57 8.54
N GLU A 70 -10.77 2.79 8.60
CA GLU A 70 -12.20 3.02 8.69
C GLU A 70 -12.95 2.48 7.47
N HIS A 71 -12.42 2.69 6.26
CA HIS A 71 -13.05 2.15 5.04
C HIS A 71 -13.04 0.63 5.00
N VAL A 72 -11.96 0.00 5.48
CA VAL A 72 -11.91 -1.47 5.59
C VAL A 72 -12.95 -1.97 6.61
N ARG A 73 -13.07 -1.31 7.78
CA ARG A 73 -14.12 -1.66 8.75
C ARG A 73 -15.51 -1.57 8.15
N ASP A 74 -15.82 -0.47 7.45
CA ASP A 74 -17.13 -0.24 6.84
C ASP A 74 -17.48 -1.31 5.79
N ILE A 75 -16.50 -1.69 4.94
CA ILE A 75 -16.66 -2.74 3.94
C ILE A 75 -16.94 -4.09 4.63
N TYR A 76 -16.12 -4.46 5.62
CA TYR A 76 -16.30 -5.75 6.30
C TYR A 76 -17.57 -5.80 7.13
N GLN A 77 -18.01 -4.71 7.77
CA GLN A 77 -19.31 -4.65 8.45
C GLN A 77 -20.48 -4.93 7.50
N GLN A 78 -20.40 -4.44 6.25
CA GLN A 78 -21.42 -4.70 5.24
C GLN A 78 -21.36 -6.14 4.70
N MET A 79 -20.16 -6.76 4.65
CA MET A 79 -19.98 -8.13 4.15
C MET A 79 -20.36 -9.20 5.17
N LEU A 80 -20.01 -8.99 6.45
CA LEU A 80 -20.11 -10.00 7.52
C LEU A 80 -21.43 -10.76 7.58
N PRO A 81 -22.63 -10.14 7.43
CA PRO A 81 -23.90 -10.85 7.46
C PRO A 81 -24.10 -11.84 6.30
N TYR A 82 -23.30 -11.74 5.25
CA TYR A 82 -23.45 -12.49 4.00
C TYR A 82 -22.27 -13.42 3.73
N LEU A 83 -21.19 -13.32 4.51
CA LEU A 83 -20.05 -14.22 4.38
C LEU A 83 -20.42 -15.62 4.87
N HIS A 84 -19.87 -16.64 4.21
CA HIS A 84 -20.13 -18.04 4.52
C HIS A 84 -18.88 -18.92 4.39
N ALA A 85 -18.97 -20.12 4.90
CA ALA A 85 -17.89 -21.10 4.86
C ALA A 85 -17.37 -21.35 3.43
N GLY A 86 -16.06 -21.45 3.31
CA GLY A 86 -15.35 -21.70 2.04
C GLY A 86 -14.92 -20.46 1.28
N GLN A 87 -15.46 -19.27 1.60
CA GLN A 87 -15.01 -18.00 1.02
C GLN A 87 -13.67 -17.57 1.58
N ILE A 88 -12.90 -16.84 0.77
CA ILE A 88 -11.65 -16.20 1.20
C ILE A 88 -11.77 -14.70 0.91
N THR A 89 -11.58 -13.88 1.95
CA THR A 89 -11.45 -12.44 1.80
C THR A 89 -9.98 -12.03 1.88
N ILE A 90 -9.54 -11.09 1.06
CA ILE A 90 -8.16 -10.64 0.95
C ILE A 90 -8.18 -9.11 1.02
N ASP A 91 -7.70 -8.54 2.13
CA ASP A 91 -7.53 -7.10 2.20
C ASP A 91 -6.09 -6.73 1.78
N MET A 92 -5.99 -5.99 0.66
CA MET A 92 -4.72 -5.54 0.11
C MET A 92 -4.40 -4.08 0.48
N SER A 93 -5.25 -3.47 1.30
CA SER A 93 -5.06 -2.12 1.83
C SER A 93 -3.88 -2.05 2.79
N THR A 94 -3.30 -0.85 2.95
CA THR A 94 -2.30 -0.60 4.01
C THR A 94 -2.98 0.11 5.18
N ILE A 95 -3.32 -0.66 6.20
CA ILE A 95 -4.06 -0.23 7.39
C ILE A 95 -3.34 -0.65 8.68
N ASP A 96 -3.89 -0.25 9.80
CA ASP A 96 -3.42 -0.69 11.12
C ASP A 96 -3.57 -2.23 11.26
N PRO A 97 -2.48 -2.96 11.57
CA PRO A 97 -2.52 -4.42 11.74
C PRO A 97 -3.51 -4.89 12.80
N SER A 98 -3.69 -4.13 13.89
CA SER A 98 -4.64 -4.48 14.96
C SER A 98 -6.08 -4.50 14.47
N VAL A 99 -6.41 -3.57 13.57
CA VAL A 99 -7.73 -3.51 12.91
C VAL A 99 -7.95 -4.72 12.02
N SER A 100 -6.95 -5.09 11.22
CA SER A 100 -7.03 -6.27 10.35
C SER A 100 -7.22 -7.54 11.16
N VAL A 101 -6.45 -7.72 12.24
CA VAL A 101 -6.58 -8.86 13.16
C VAL A 101 -7.96 -8.92 13.81
N ALA A 102 -8.52 -7.77 14.23
CA ALA A 102 -9.86 -7.73 14.81
C ALA A 102 -10.94 -8.15 13.80
N ILE A 103 -10.83 -7.67 12.55
CA ILE A 103 -11.74 -8.04 11.45
C ILE A 103 -11.59 -9.52 11.09
N SER A 104 -10.37 -10.05 11.01
CA SER A 104 -10.14 -11.46 10.64
C SER A 104 -10.81 -12.42 11.61
N ARG A 105 -10.83 -12.09 12.90
CA ARG A 105 -11.58 -12.88 13.91
C ARG A 105 -13.08 -12.90 13.64
N GLN A 106 -13.66 -11.77 13.24
CA GLN A 106 -15.08 -11.69 12.90
C GLN A 106 -15.40 -12.48 11.63
N VAL A 107 -14.56 -12.37 10.59
CA VAL A 107 -14.69 -13.15 9.35
C VAL A 107 -14.59 -14.65 9.65
N ASN A 108 -13.62 -15.08 10.45
CA ASN A 108 -13.44 -16.50 10.79
C ASN A 108 -14.66 -17.09 11.52
N ASN A 109 -15.40 -16.28 12.29
CA ASN A 109 -16.64 -16.70 12.95
C ASN A 109 -17.78 -17.02 11.95
N THR A 110 -17.70 -16.55 10.70
CA THR A 110 -18.66 -16.90 9.65
C THR A 110 -18.31 -18.20 8.90
N GLY A 111 -17.13 -18.77 9.17
CA GLY A 111 -16.56 -19.89 8.45
C GLY A 111 -15.79 -19.50 7.17
N ALA A 112 -15.78 -18.20 6.81
CA ALA A 112 -14.88 -17.65 5.81
C ALA A 112 -13.48 -17.44 6.39
N ILE A 113 -12.47 -17.22 5.55
CA ILE A 113 -11.08 -16.96 5.95
C ILE A 113 -10.66 -15.60 5.44
N MET A 114 -10.00 -14.79 6.29
CA MET A 114 -9.43 -13.51 5.87
C MET A 114 -7.90 -13.59 5.80
N LEU A 115 -7.34 -13.01 4.73
CA LEU A 115 -5.90 -12.75 4.57
C LEU A 115 -5.68 -11.23 4.52
N ASP A 116 -4.61 -10.73 5.13
CA ASP A 116 -4.05 -9.42 4.85
C ASP A 116 -2.94 -9.60 3.81
N ALA A 117 -3.01 -8.84 2.73
CA ALA A 117 -2.09 -8.99 1.60
C ALA A 117 -1.63 -7.64 1.02
N PRO A 118 -1.08 -6.73 1.86
CA PRO A 118 -0.62 -5.43 1.38
C PRO A 118 0.48 -5.56 0.32
N VAL A 119 0.54 -4.56 -0.56
CA VAL A 119 1.41 -4.57 -1.74
C VAL A 119 2.56 -3.58 -1.63
N VAL A 120 3.64 -3.89 -2.33
CA VAL A 120 4.79 -2.99 -2.54
C VAL A 120 4.99 -2.73 -4.03
N LYS A 121 5.75 -1.72 -4.34
CA LYS A 121 5.91 -1.03 -5.60
C LYS A 121 4.77 -0.02 -5.87
N SER A 122 4.79 0.60 -7.05
CA SER A 122 3.91 1.73 -7.42
C SER A 122 2.90 1.36 -8.50
N VAL A 123 2.04 2.31 -8.87
CA VAL A 123 0.99 2.15 -9.91
C VAL A 123 1.53 1.57 -11.24
N PRO A 124 2.68 2.02 -11.80
CA PRO A 124 3.22 1.40 -13.01
C PRO A 124 3.51 -0.10 -12.86
N ALA A 125 3.98 -0.55 -11.70
CA ALA A 125 4.18 -1.98 -11.45
C ALA A 125 2.84 -2.73 -11.28
N ALA A 126 1.85 -2.09 -10.65
CA ALA A 126 0.49 -2.63 -10.55
C ALA A 126 -0.14 -2.85 -11.93
N GLN A 127 0.02 -1.87 -12.85
CA GLN A 127 -0.46 -1.98 -14.24
C GLN A 127 0.15 -3.16 -14.99
N LYS A 128 1.41 -3.48 -14.73
CA LYS A 128 2.13 -4.60 -15.35
C LYS A 128 1.87 -5.96 -14.66
N GLY A 129 1.22 -5.97 -13.50
CA GLY A 129 1.09 -7.18 -12.68
C GLY A 129 2.40 -7.62 -12.03
N GLU A 130 3.25 -6.68 -11.63
CA GLU A 130 4.60 -6.92 -11.09
C GLU A 130 4.73 -6.52 -9.62
N LEU A 131 3.63 -6.48 -8.87
CA LEU A 131 3.64 -6.14 -7.45
C LEU A 131 4.40 -7.17 -6.61
N GLY A 132 4.97 -6.72 -5.49
CA GLY A 132 5.32 -7.60 -4.38
C GLY A 132 4.16 -7.63 -3.38
N ILE A 133 3.87 -8.78 -2.80
CA ILE A 133 2.72 -9.01 -1.92
C ILE A 133 3.22 -9.69 -0.64
N TYR A 134 2.94 -9.08 0.51
CA TYR A 134 3.20 -9.65 1.83
C TYR A 134 1.93 -10.25 2.39
N ILE A 135 1.89 -11.54 2.68
CA ILE A 135 0.66 -12.22 3.07
C ILE A 135 0.70 -12.60 4.55
N GLY A 136 -0.31 -12.17 5.31
CA GLY A 136 -0.60 -12.64 6.65
C GLY A 136 -1.92 -13.43 6.68
N GLY A 137 -1.97 -14.48 7.49
CA GLY A 137 -3.14 -15.32 7.69
C GLY A 137 -2.90 -16.80 7.41
N ASP A 138 -3.97 -17.56 7.20
CA ASP A 138 -3.91 -19.00 6.99
C ASP A 138 -3.12 -19.37 5.72
N LYS A 139 -2.09 -20.20 5.89
CA LYS A 139 -1.19 -20.59 4.80
C LYS A 139 -1.90 -21.39 3.71
N ALA A 140 -2.80 -22.30 4.09
CA ALA A 140 -3.51 -23.12 3.12
C ALA A 140 -4.51 -22.26 2.31
N ALA A 141 -5.13 -21.28 2.93
CA ALA A 141 -5.96 -20.30 2.22
C ALA A 141 -5.12 -19.46 1.24
N TRP A 142 -3.93 -18.99 1.64
CA TRP A 142 -3.03 -18.31 0.71
C TRP A 142 -2.66 -19.21 -0.47
N GLU A 143 -2.22 -20.45 -0.25
CA GLU A 143 -1.86 -21.38 -1.32
C GLU A 143 -3.01 -21.57 -2.34
N ARG A 144 -4.26 -21.57 -1.88
CA ARG A 144 -5.45 -21.65 -2.74
C ARG A 144 -5.66 -20.40 -3.61
N VAL A 145 -5.34 -19.20 -3.11
CA VAL A 145 -5.54 -17.93 -3.82
C VAL A 145 -4.28 -17.38 -4.48
N SER A 146 -3.12 -18.00 -4.25
CA SER A 146 -1.84 -17.59 -4.82
C SER A 146 -1.88 -17.43 -6.36
N PRO A 147 -2.57 -18.30 -7.14
CA PRO A 147 -2.72 -18.09 -8.57
C PRO A 147 -3.49 -16.80 -8.92
N ILE A 148 -4.45 -16.38 -8.09
CA ILE A 148 -5.19 -15.11 -8.27
C ILE A 148 -4.28 -13.93 -7.95
N LEU A 149 -3.56 -13.99 -6.83
CA LEU A 149 -2.60 -12.96 -6.44
C LEU A 149 -1.49 -12.80 -7.49
N ALA A 150 -1.04 -13.90 -8.13
CA ALA A 150 -0.04 -13.88 -9.19
C ALA A 150 -0.48 -13.10 -10.44
N MET A 151 -1.78 -12.89 -10.65
CA MET A 151 -2.27 -12.04 -11.73
C MET A 151 -1.89 -10.58 -11.52
N MET A 152 -1.70 -10.15 -10.26
CA MET A 152 -1.34 -8.79 -9.85
C MET A 152 0.14 -8.65 -9.49
N GLY A 153 0.81 -9.75 -9.09
CA GLY A 153 2.22 -9.74 -8.72
C GLY A 153 2.76 -11.13 -8.41
N ASN A 154 3.88 -11.48 -9.03
CA ASN A 154 4.50 -12.80 -8.87
C ASN A 154 5.34 -12.95 -7.60
N ASN A 155 5.76 -11.83 -6.98
CA ASN A 155 6.59 -11.84 -5.78
C ASN A 155 5.69 -11.92 -4.54
N GLN A 156 5.37 -13.13 -4.10
CA GLN A 156 4.53 -13.37 -2.94
C GLN A 156 5.35 -13.98 -1.81
N ILE A 157 5.12 -13.53 -0.58
CA ILE A 157 5.76 -14.10 0.61
C ILE A 157 4.78 -14.17 1.78
N HIS A 158 4.65 -15.37 2.38
CA HIS A 158 3.84 -15.57 3.57
C HIS A 158 4.62 -15.17 4.83
N MET A 159 4.08 -14.24 5.59
CA MET A 159 4.71 -13.62 6.75
C MET A 159 4.26 -14.22 8.09
N GLY A 160 3.32 -15.17 8.08
CA GLY A 160 2.75 -15.79 9.27
C GLY A 160 1.28 -15.45 9.48
N GLU A 161 0.85 -15.29 10.73
CA GLU A 161 -0.55 -15.02 11.10
C GLU A 161 -1.10 -13.71 10.55
N ASN A 162 -2.43 -13.53 10.62
CA ASN A 162 -3.09 -12.28 10.24
C ASN A 162 -2.43 -11.06 10.92
N GLY A 163 -2.28 -9.99 10.16
CA GLY A 163 -1.61 -8.76 10.54
C GLY A 163 -0.11 -8.76 10.26
N ARG A 164 0.55 -9.93 10.07
CA ARG A 164 1.99 -10.01 9.81
C ARG A 164 2.40 -9.45 8.44
N GLY A 165 1.56 -9.61 7.43
CA GLY A 165 1.75 -8.97 6.12
C GLY A 165 1.75 -7.46 6.26
N LEU A 166 0.79 -6.90 7.00
CA LEU A 166 0.70 -5.46 7.29
C LEU A 166 1.88 -4.95 8.12
N VAL A 167 2.28 -5.67 9.17
CA VAL A 167 3.49 -5.30 9.96
C VAL A 167 4.70 -5.20 9.02
N MET A 168 4.92 -6.21 8.15
CA MET A 168 6.04 -6.19 7.20
C MET A 168 5.92 -5.02 6.21
N LYS A 169 4.71 -4.70 5.75
CA LYS A 169 4.46 -3.54 4.88
C LYS A 169 4.84 -2.22 5.57
N ILE A 170 4.46 -2.05 6.82
CA ILE A 170 4.81 -0.85 7.61
C ILE A 170 6.32 -0.78 7.85
N VAL A 171 6.97 -1.88 8.20
CA VAL A 171 8.44 -1.98 8.33
C VAL A 171 9.12 -1.56 7.02
N HIS A 172 8.66 -2.09 5.88
CA HIS A 172 9.18 -1.72 4.55
C HIS A 172 9.07 -0.22 4.29
N ASN A 173 7.88 0.35 4.49
CA ASN A 173 7.65 1.77 4.20
C ASN A 173 8.46 2.69 5.13
N LEU A 174 8.62 2.32 6.40
CA LEU A 174 9.47 3.08 7.33
C LEU A 174 10.95 2.98 6.99
N LEU A 175 11.43 1.83 6.51
CA LEU A 175 12.81 1.73 6.00
C LEU A 175 13.01 2.65 4.78
N VAL A 176 12.05 2.68 3.85
CA VAL A 176 12.08 3.61 2.70
C VAL A 176 12.08 5.07 3.17
N ALA A 177 11.23 5.42 4.13
CA ALA A 177 11.16 6.79 4.68
C ALA A 177 12.47 7.18 5.42
N GLY A 178 13.11 6.24 6.10
CA GLY A 178 14.41 6.44 6.74
C GLY A 178 15.54 6.68 5.72
N ILE A 179 15.59 5.86 4.66
CA ILE A 179 16.53 6.04 3.54
C ILE A 179 16.30 7.40 2.88
N GLN A 180 15.05 7.75 2.60
CA GLN A 180 14.67 9.04 2.05
C GLN A 180 15.15 10.20 2.91
N ASN A 181 14.93 10.16 4.22
CA ASN A 181 15.36 11.22 5.13
C ASN A 181 16.88 11.37 5.09
N SER A 182 17.64 10.28 5.16
CA SER A 182 19.11 10.29 5.06
C SER A 182 19.58 10.87 3.72
N VAL A 183 18.94 10.50 2.61
CA VAL A 183 19.25 11.07 1.29
C VAL A 183 18.95 12.57 1.26
N ASN A 184 17.82 13.02 1.80
CA ASN A 184 17.43 14.43 1.81
C ASN A 184 18.43 15.28 2.63
N GLU A 185 18.85 14.80 3.81
CA GLU A 185 19.86 15.48 4.63
C GLU A 185 21.19 15.60 3.89
N MET A 186 21.70 14.50 3.32
CA MET A 186 22.99 14.51 2.61
C MET A 186 22.92 15.29 1.30
N LEU A 187 21.82 15.25 0.59
CA LEU A 187 21.60 16.09 -0.60
C LEU A 187 21.57 17.59 -0.22
N THR A 188 21.02 17.94 0.93
CA THR A 188 21.04 19.33 1.44
C THR A 188 22.46 19.82 1.74
N VAL A 189 23.30 18.94 2.32
CA VAL A 189 24.72 19.22 2.54
C VAL A 189 25.43 19.41 1.20
N ALA A 190 25.24 18.50 0.25
CA ALA A 190 25.85 18.58 -1.09
C ALA A 190 25.44 19.87 -1.83
N ASP A 191 24.15 20.23 -1.80
CA ASP A 191 23.61 21.47 -2.36
C ASP A 191 24.29 22.73 -1.74
N HIS A 192 24.51 22.70 -0.40
CA HIS A 192 25.21 23.79 0.29
C HIS A 192 26.66 24.00 -0.20
N TYR A 193 27.37 22.92 -0.51
CA TYR A 193 28.71 22.95 -1.05
C TYR A 193 28.80 23.07 -2.59
N GLY A 194 27.68 23.35 -3.25
CA GLY A 194 27.62 23.57 -4.69
C GLY A 194 27.78 22.30 -5.54
N ILE A 195 27.57 21.10 -4.96
CA ILE A 195 27.59 19.83 -5.71
C ILE A 195 26.23 19.66 -6.39
N ALA A 196 26.24 19.57 -7.72
CA ALA A 196 25.02 19.38 -8.47
C ALA A 196 24.31 18.04 -8.10
N LYS A 197 22.97 18.04 -8.04
CA LYS A 197 22.18 16.85 -7.68
C LYS A 197 22.50 15.63 -8.57
N ALA A 198 22.78 15.85 -9.86
CA ALA A 198 23.17 14.77 -10.77
C ALA A 198 24.54 14.18 -10.41
N ASP A 199 25.50 15.01 -10.03
CA ASP A 199 26.83 14.55 -9.61
C ASP A 199 26.78 13.86 -8.26
N PHE A 200 25.96 14.36 -7.32
CA PHE A 200 25.66 13.67 -6.07
C PHE A 200 25.14 12.25 -6.31
N HIS A 201 24.09 12.09 -7.14
CA HIS A 201 23.56 10.76 -7.48
C HIS A 201 24.62 9.85 -8.09
N LYS A 202 25.38 10.35 -9.05
CA LYS A 202 26.45 9.58 -9.70
C LYS A 202 27.53 9.16 -8.71
N ALA A 203 27.96 10.07 -7.82
CA ALA A 203 28.98 9.75 -6.82
C ALA A 203 28.48 8.71 -5.79
N ILE A 204 27.24 8.82 -5.32
CA ILE A 204 26.62 7.84 -4.40
C ILE A 204 26.58 6.43 -5.05
N SER A 205 26.37 6.34 -6.36
CA SER A 205 26.33 5.04 -7.06
C SER A 205 27.66 4.29 -7.09
N PHE A 206 28.78 4.91 -6.72
CA PHE A 206 30.10 4.27 -6.70
C PHE A 206 30.35 3.41 -5.46
N GLY A 207 29.48 3.46 -4.47
CA GLY A 207 29.73 2.79 -3.19
C GLY A 207 28.48 2.27 -2.47
N GLY A 208 28.67 1.90 -1.21
CA GLY A 208 27.67 1.24 -0.38
C GLY A 208 26.45 2.09 0.02
N ALA A 209 26.41 3.37 -0.39
CA ALA A 209 25.26 4.24 -0.16
C ALA A 209 24.22 4.20 -1.31
N THR A 210 24.46 3.42 -2.37
CA THR A 210 23.52 3.19 -3.46
C THR A 210 22.18 2.70 -2.92
N ASN A 211 21.08 3.33 -3.37
CA ASN A 211 19.76 2.96 -2.91
C ASN A 211 18.69 3.26 -3.96
N TRP A 212 17.65 2.44 -3.98
CA TRP A 212 16.57 2.52 -4.94
C TRP A 212 15.77 3.83 -4.87
N TYR A 213 15.62 4.42 -3.66
CA TYR A 213 14.90 5.68 -3.51
C TYR A 213 15.56 6.79 -4.34
N LEU A 214 16.87 7.01 -4.15
CA LEU A 214 17.62 8.02 -4.88
C LEU A 214 17.57 7.77 -6.39
N ASP A 215 17.82 6.53 -6.84
CA ASP A 215 17.77 6.15 -8.25
C ASP A 215 16.41 6.46 -8.89
N SER A 216 15.32 6.18 -8.18
CA SER A 216 13.96 6.39 -8.69
C SER A 216 13.48 7.84 -8.64
N LYS A 217 14.06 8.68 -7.75
CA LYS A 217 13.58 10.05 -7.48
C LYS A 217 14.51 11.15 -7.96
N ILE A 218 15.73 10.85 -8.36
CA ILE A 218 16.72 11.88 -8.70
C ILE A 218 16.22 12.86 -9.77
N ASN A 219 15.58 12.38 -10.83
CA ASN A 219 15.06 13.24 -11.88
C ASN A 219 13.96 14.19 -11.37
N SER A 220 13.06 13.70 -10.53
CA SER A 220 12.04 14.51 -9.87
C SER A 220 12.65 15.56 -8.93
N LEU A 221 13.67 15.17 -8.15
CA LEU A 221 14.40 16.09 -7.26
C LEU A 221 15.18 17.16 -8.03
N ILE A 222 15.77 16.82 -9.18
CA ILE A 222 16.44 17.79 -10.07
C ILE A 222 15.44 18.78 -10.64
N ALA A 223 14.32 18.29 -11.17
CA ALA A 223 13.26 19.09 -11.78
C ALA A 223 12.35 19.79 -10.76
N GLU A 224 12.51 19.51 -9.46
CA GLU A 224 11.60 19.93 -8.39
C GLU A 224 10.12 19.58 -8.70
N ASP A 225 9.93 18.43 -9.36
CA ASP A 225 8.62 17.90 -9.73
C ASP A 225 8.13 16.89 -8.70
N TYR A 226 7.17 17.29 -7.90
CA TYR A 226 6.58 16.50 -6.81
C TYR A 226 5.18 15.97 -7.16
N ARG A 227 4.89 15.76 -8.45
CA ARG A 227 3.65 15.08 -8.86
C ARG A 227 3.56 13.70 -8.23
N THR A 228 2.41 13.42 -7.67
CA THR A 228 2.20 12.29 -6.77
C THR A 228 2.26 10.95 -7.49
N ALA A 229 3.25 10.13 -7.17
CA ALA A 229 3.24 8.69 -7.41
C ALA A 229 2.84 7.92 -6.12
N PHE A 230 3.29 8.41 -4.97
CA PHE A 230 2.86 7.99 -3.64
C PHE A 230 2.85 9.22 -2.73
N SER A 231 1.67 9.60 -2.21
CA SER A 231 1.52 10.88 -1.53
C SER A 231 2.19 10.92 -0.16
N LEU A 232 2.67 12.11 0.21
CA LEU A 232 3.26 12.38 1.52
C LEU A 232 2.26 12.03 2.64
N GLN A 233 0.97 12.34 2.50
CA GLN A 233 -0.05 11.98 3.50
C GLN A 233 -0.20 10.46 3.69
N ASN A 234 -0.03 9.65 2.64
CA ASN A 234 -0.09 8.20 2.76
C ASN A 234 1.13 7.66 3.50
N MET A 235 2.32 8.20 3.24
CA MET A 235 3.51 7.82 3.99
C MET A 235 3.42 8.31 5.45
N ALA A 236 2.91 9.52 5.70
CA ALA A 236 2.67 10.04 7.06
C ALA A 236 1.71 9.13 7.85
N LYS A 237 0.65 8.63 7.20
CA LYS A 237 -0.24 7.61 7.78
C LYS A 237 0.54 6.35 8.17
N ASP A 238 1.39 5.83 7.30
CA ASP A 238 2.18 4.62 7.58
C ASP A 238 3.21 4.84 8.71
N VAL A 239 3.82 6.03 8.77
CA VAL A 239 4.69 6.45 9.88
C VAL A 239 3.92 6.47 11.21
N ASN A 240 2.69 6.97 11.22
CA ASN A 240 1.84 6.98 12.41
C ASN A 240 1.44 5.55 12.85
N ILE A 241 1.14 4.65 11.91
CA ILE A 241 0.89 3.23 12.23
C ILE A 241 2.13 2.62 12.88
N MET A 242 3.35 2.87 12.36
CA MET A 242 4.59 2.40 13.00
C MET A 242 4.70 2.91 14.44
N LYS A 243 4.38 4.18 14.70
CA LYS A 243 4.41 4.73 16.07
C LYS A 243 3.48 3.97 17.01
N SER A 244 2.29 3.63 16.55
CA SER A 244 1.36 2.80 17.34
C SER A 244 1.95 1.41 17.63
N LEU A 245 2.49 0.73 16.61
CA LEU A 245 3.13 -0.58 16.77
C LEU A 245 4.30 -0.55 17.77
N LEU A 246 5.15 0.49 17.71
CA LEU A 246 6.26 0.64 18.66
C LEU A 246 5.76 0.87 20.09
N THR A 247 4.71 1.66 20.25
CA THR A 247 4.09 1.91 21.58
C THR A 247 3.53 0.63 22.16
N GLU A 248 2.80 -0.15 21.38
CA GLU A 248 2.24 -1.45 21.79
C GLU A 248 3.33 -2.47 22.15
N ALA A 249 4.45 -2.46 21.41
CA ALA A 249 5.59 -3.35 21.64
C ALA A 249 6.53 -2.88 22.76
N GLY A 250 6.36 -1.68 23.31
CA GLY A 250 7.28 -1.08 24.29
C GLY A 250 8.66 -0.76 23.68
N LEU A 251 8.74 -0.52 22.37
CA LEU A 251 9.99 -0.24 21.66
C LEU A 251 10.21 1.26 21.46
N PHE A 252 11.45 1.69 21.63
CA PHE A 252 11.88 3.07 21.33
C PHE A 252 12.97 3.06 20.26
N LEU A 253 12.66 3.63 19.09
CA LEU A 253 13.58 3.71 17.95
C LEU A 253 13.78 5.19 17.56
N PRO A 254 14.96 5.82 17.88
CA PRO A 254 15.21 7.25 17.63
C PRO A 254 14.99 7.66 16.17
N GLY A 255 15.47 6.85 15.20
CA GLY A 255 15.33 7.14 13.77
C GLY A 255 13.87 7.28 13.31
N VAL A 256 12.95 6.48 13.88
CA VAL A 256 11.53 6.60 13.58
C VAL A 256 10.96 7.93 14.06
N ASN A 257 11.42 8.44 15.20
CA ASN A 257 10.98 9.75 15.71
C ASN A 257 11.45 10.90 14.82
N VAL A 258 12.69 10.81 14.29
CA VAL A 258 13.23 11.80 13.34
C VAL A 258 12.38 11.81 12.06
N VAL A 259 12.15 10.64 11.47
CA VAL A 259 11.31 10.50 10.28
C VAL A 259 9.91 11.06 10.54
N LYS A 260 9.28 10.68 11.66
CA LYS A 260 7.95 11.17 12.02
C LYS A 260 7.89 12.70 12.06
N ASN A 261 8.86 13.35 12.71
CA ASN A 261 8.90 14.80 12.80
C ASN A 261 8.96 15.47 11.41
N VAL A 262 9.72 14.92 10.47
CA VAL A 262 9.81 15.44 9.10
C VAL A 262 8.46 15.30 8.36
N TYR A 263 7.78 14.17 8.53
CA TYR A 263 6.46 13.98 7.90
C TYR A 263 5.38 14.83 8.56
N ASP A 264 5.39 15.01 9.88
CA ASP A 264 4.47 15.93 10.58
C ASP A 264 4.63 17.35 10.05
N GLN A 265 5.88 17.86 9.96
CA GLN A 265 6.14 19.17 9.38
C GLN A 265 5.70 19.26 7.90
N GLY A 266 5.86 18.19 7.11
CA GLY A 266 5.35 18.13 5.75
C GLY A 266 3.83 18.28 5.67
N MET A 267 3.11 17.65 6.59
CA MET A 267 1.64 17.79 6.70
C MET A 267 1.24 19.20 7.16
N GLU A 268 1.94 19.77 8.13
CA GLU A 268 1.72 21.14 8.63
C GLU A 268 1.97 22.22 7.56
N ASN A 269 2.83 21.94 6.59
CA ASN A 269 3.13 22.83 5.46
C ASN A 269 2.30 22.51 4.18
N ASP A 270 1.14 21.84 4.31
CA ASP A 270 0.21 21.52 3.23
C ASP A 270 0.82 20.69 2.07
N LEU A 271 1.91 19.95 2.32
CA LEU A 271 2.55 19.10 1.32
C LEU A 271 1.90 17.70 1.18
N GLY A 272 0.84 17.43 1.92
CA GLY A 272 0.21 16.10 2.00
C GLY A 272 -0.20 15.50 0.65
N GLY A 273 -0.65 16.34 -0.29
CA GLY A 273 -1.06 15.94 -1.65
C GLY A 273 0.10 15.70 -2.61
N GLU A 274 1.30 16.18 -2.30
CA GLU A 274 2.49 15.99 -3.14
C GLU A 274 3.09 14.58 -2.95
N ASP A 275 4.00 14.21 -3.84
CA ASP A 275 4.79 12.99 -3.69
C ASP A 275 5.60 13.02 -2.40
N PHE A 276 5.76 11.86 -1.76
CA PHE A 276 6.47 11.78 -0.49
C PHE A 276 7.92 12.32 -0.56
N SER A 277 8.53 12.41 -1.75
CA SER A 277 9.83 13.06 -1.96
C SER A 277 9.82 14.57 -1.66
N ALA A 278 8.64 15.21 -1.57
CA ALA A 278 8.50 16.61 -1.17
C ALA A 278 8.99 16.90 0.27
N THR A 279 9.22 15.87 1.10
CA THR A 279 9.90 16.05 2.40
C THR A 279 11.29 16.67 2.29
N TRP A 280 11.93 16.64 1.10
CA TRP A 280 13.16 17.39 0.88
C TRP A 280 12.98 18.90 1.08
N LYS A 281 11.81 19.48 0.73
CA LYS A 281 11.48 20.88 1.01
C LYS A 281 11.54 21.18 2.51
N VAL A 282 11.03 20.26 3.32
CA VAL A 282 11.05 20.36 4.79
C VAL A 282 12.48 20.36 5.32
N VAL A 283 13.28 19.35 4.92
CA VAL A 283 14.68 19.21 5.36
C VAL A 283 15.51 20.43 4.95
N LYS A 284 15.39 20.87 3.70
CA LYS A 284 16.10 22.04 3.16
C LYS A 284 15.74 23.34 3.90
N HIS A 285 14.48 23.52 4.27
CA HIS A 285 14.03 24.67 5.03
C HIS A 285 14.58 24.66 6.46
N SER A 286 14.50 23.51 7.14
CA SER A 286 14.96 23.35 8.51
C SER A 286 16.48 23.50 8.66
N ALA A 287 17.24 23.15 7.62
CA ALA A 287 18.71 23.29 7.62
C ALA A 287 19.21 24.75 7.55
N ARG A 288 18.33 25.72 7.32
CA ARG A 288 18.68 27.17 7.23
C ARG A 288 18.40 27.94 8.51
N LYS A 289 17.87 27.27 9.54
CA LYS A 289 17.62 27.81 10.87
C LYS A 289 18.81 27.54 11.79
#